data_70c9302630b572dcf3351e5f9eb0d471
#
_entry.id   70c9302630b572dcf3351e5f9eb0d471
#
_cell.length_a   1.000
_cell.length_b   1.000
_cell.length_c   1.000
_cell.angle_alpha   90.00
_cell.angle_beta   90.00
_cell.angle_gamma   90.00
#
_symmetry.space_group_name_H-M   'P 1'
#
loop_
_entity.id
_entity.type
_entity.pdbx_description
1 polymer ?
#
loop_
_entity_poly.entity_id
_entity_poly.type
_entity_poly.pdbx_seq_one_letter_code
_entity_poly.pdbx_strand_id
1 'polypeptide(L)'
;MRSTYLAAALSVVMLASAASVALGQAAPPSLPNPVLYFIGQQAYATNGANYIRYRYGVLNSSSYPNAMFSAAPTLPPCGANTKSSRTWVDIFDQRGKRLNGFCALGSSEHLNSIWFALPEDDLPPSWIYIELNDRQTATKYKSNLAETTN
;
A
#
# COMPACT_ATOMS: atom_id res chain seq x y z
N MET A 1 10.59 78.18 -46.87
CA MET A 1 9.95 77.90 -45.59
C MET A 1 9.09 76.70 -45.78
N ARG A 2 9.57 75.52 -45.30
CA ARG A 2 8.81 74.24 -45.35
C ARG A 2 8.68 73.76 -43.94
N SER A 3 7.46 73.75 -43.44
CA SER A 3 7.07 73.24 -42.11
C SER A 3 6.77 71.74 -42.22
N THR A 4 7.52 70.92 -41.51
CA THR A 4 7.32 69.43 -41.38
C THR A 4 6.60 69.18 -40.10
N TYR A 5 5.37 68.64 -40.21
CA TYR A 5 4.59 68.12 -39.08
C TYR A 5 5.02 66.65 -38.82
N LEU A 6 5.55 66.39 -37.62
CA LEU A 6 5.77 65.07 -37.10
C LEU A 6 4.44 64.52 -36.50
N ALA A 7 3.91 63.51 -37.08
CA ALA A 7 2.80 62.78 -36.51
C ALA A 7 3.36 61.65 -35.58
N ALA A 8 3.08 61.76 -34.27
CA ALA A 8 3.40 60.74 -33.30
C ALA A 8 2.25 59.75 -33.25
N ALA A 9 2.50 58.48 -33.68
CA ALA A 9 1.58 57.39 -33.56
C ALA A 9 1.71 56.75 -32.17
N LEU A 10 0.66 56.82 -31.34
CA LEU A 10 0.56 56.19 -30.04
C LEU A 10 0.08 54.74 -30.27
N SER A 11 0.95 53.75 -30.14
CA SER A 11 0.59 52.34 -30.17
C SER A 11 0.15 51.88 -28.77
N VAL A 12 -1.14 51.69 -28.59
CA VAL A 12 -1.72 51.07 -27.37
C VAL A 12 -1.57 49.55 -27.46
N VAL A 13 -0.65 48.99 -26.67
CA VAL A 13 -0.51 47.54 -26.52
C VAL A 13 -1.52 47.09 -25.47
N MET A 14 -2.58 46.43 -25.90
CA MET A 14 -3.52 45.71 -25.01
C MET A 14 -2.89 44.40 -24.56
N LEU A 15 -2.42 44.29 -23.31
CA LEU A 15 -2.08 43.03 -22.67
C LEU A 15 -3.37 42.31 -22.29
N ALA A 16 -3.73 41.27 -23.04
CA ALA A 16 -4.78 40.34 -22.66
C ALA A 16 -4.19 39.34 -21.62
N SER A 17 -4.52 39.53 -20.33
CA SER A 17 -4.20 38.58 -19.28
C SER A 17 -5.12 37.37 -19.39
N ALA A 18 -4.63 36.26 -19.96
CA ALA A 18 -5.32 34.99 -19.94
C ALA A 18 -5.23 34.40 -18.50
N ALA A 19 -6.30 34.52 -17.74
CA ALA A 19 -6.43 33.82 -16.47
C ALA A 19 -6.59 32.34 -16.76
N SER A 20 -5.51 31.53 -16.60
CA SER A 20 -5.55 30.09 -16.63
C SER A 20 -6.31 29.60 -15.41
N VAL A 21 -7.57 29.19 -15.60
CA VAL A 21 -8.33 28.47 -14.59
C VAL A 21 -7.68 27.08 -14.47
N ALA A 22 -6.84 26.88 -13.47
CA ALA A 22 -6.35 25.57 -13.09
C ALA A 22 -7.56 24.77 -12.61
N LEU A 23 -8.06 23.89 -13.48
CA LEU A 23 -9.03 22.85 -13.10
C LEU A 23 -8.29 21.99 -12.05
N GLY A 24 -8.64 22.16 -10.78
CA GLY A 24 -8.12 21.35 -9.70
C GLY A 24 -8.46 19.89 -9.99
N GLN A 25 -7.46 19.11 -10.42
CA GLN A 25 -7.60 17.66 -10.49
C GLN A 25 -7.88 17.19 -9.07
N ALA A 26 -9.09 16.66 -8.85
CA ALA A 26 -9.41 15.96 -7.61
C ALA A 26 -8.34 14.88 -7.40
N ALA A 27 -7.71 14.89 -6.22
CA ALA A 27 -6.76 13.84 -5.86
C ALA A 27 -7.46 12.48 -6.03
N PRO A 28 -6.79 11.47 -6.61
CA PRO A 28 -7.38 10.16 -6.76
C PRO A 28 -7.86 9.68 -5.39
N PRO A 29 -9.02 9.04 -5.30
CA PRO A 29 -9.56 8.55 -4.03
C PRO A 29 -8.52 7.67 -3.36
N SER A 30 -8.20 7.96 -2.09
CA SER A 30 -7.29 7.13 -1.30
C SER A 30 -7.95 5.78 -1.05
N LEU A 31 -7.19 4.69 -1.23
CA LEU A 31 -7.67 3.35 -0.90
C LEU A 31 -7.93 3.25 0.62
N PRO A 32 -8.96 2.48 1.02
CA PRO A 32 -9.25 2.30 2.44
C PRO A 32 -8.14 1.51 3.15
N ASN A 33 -8.05 1.65 4.48
CA ASN A 33 -7.21 0.78 5.28
C ASN A 33 -7.74 -0.66 5.28
N PRO A 34 -6.89 -1.69 5.38
CA PRO A 34 -7.32 -3.07 5.46
C PRO A 34 -8.15 -3.33 6.74
N VAL A 35 -9.20 -4.10 6.61
CA VAL A 35 -9.99 -4.59 7.74
C VAL A 35 -9.59 -6.03 8.01
N LEU A 36 -8.65 -6.21 8.93
CA LEU A 36 -8.06 -7.51 9.28
C LEU A 36 -8.99 -8.29 10.21
N TYR A 37 -9.12 -9.59 9.99
CA TYR A 37 -9.86 -10.51 10.85
C TYR A 37 -9.12 -11.84 11.00
N PHE A 38 -9.32 -12.51 12.14
CA PHE A 38 -8.77 -13.83 12.43
C PHE A 38 -9.60 -14.91 11.74
N ILE A 39 -8.94 -15.87 11.09
CA ILE A 39 -9.60 -17.03 10.44
C ILE A 39 -9.52 -18.26 11.34
N GLY A 40 -8.39 -18.44 12.03
CA GLY A 40 -8.16 -19.61 12.87
C GLY A 40 -6.69 -19.96 12.98
N GLN A 41 -6.42 -21.04 13.69
CA GLN A 41 -5.08 -21.57 13.91
C GLN A 41 -4.96 -23.02 13.41
N GLN A 42 -3.75 -23.43 13.06
CA GLN A 42 -3.44 -24.76 12.56
C GLN A 42 -2.08 -25.22 13.05
N ALA A 43 -2.04 -26.36 13.73
CA ALA A 43 -0.78 -27.04 14.06
C ALA A 43 -0.16 -27.65 12.80
N TYR A 44 1.16 -27.56 12.68
CA TYR A 44 1.93 -28.26 11.65
C TYR A 44 3.35 -28.55 12.14
N ALA A 45 3.97 -29.57 11.59
CA ALA A 45 5.35 -29.94 11.88
C ALA A 45 6.25 -29.69 10.65
N THR A 46 7.43 -29.15 10.88
CA THR A 46 8.45 -29.00 9.84
C THR A 46 9.84 -29.14 10.47
N ASN A 47 10.75 -29.81 9.76
CA ASN A 47 12.13 -30.05 10.21
C ASN A 47 12.23 -30.62 11.63
N GLY A 48 11.29 -31.47 12.05
CA GLY A 48 11.25 -32.10 13.37
C GLY A 48 10.80 -31.17 14.51
N ALA A 49 10.32 -29.97 14.22
CA ALA A 49 9.74 -29.05 15.20
C ALA A 49 8.26 -28.80 14.93
N ASN A 50 7.50 -28.59 16.00
CA ASN A 50 6.08 -28.28 15.96
C ASN A 50 5.85 -26.78 16.01
N TYR A 51 4.86 -26.33 15.24
CA TYR A 51 4.48 -24.91 15.12
C TYR A 51 2.96 -24.76 15.10
N ILE A 52 2.49 -23.60 15.55
CA ILE A 52 1.12 -23.15 15.35
C ILE A 52 1.14 -22.01 14.33
N ARG A 53 0.38 -22.19 13.25
CA ARG A 53 0.13 -21.16 12.24
C ARG A 53 -1.16 -20.43 12.56
N TYR A 54 -1.07 -19.11 12.70
CA TYR A 54 -2.19 -18.20 12.90
C TYR A 54 -2.55 -17.55 11.57
N ARG A 55 -3.80 -17.69 11.14
CA ARG A 55 -4.28 -17.29 9.81
C ARG A 55 -5.25 -16.12 9.90
N TYR A 56 -5.12 -15.20 8.97
CA TYR A 56 -5.92 -13.98 8.88
C TYR A 56 -6.34 -13.71 7.45
N GLY A 57 -7.42 -12.90 7.31
CA GLY A 57 -7.89 -12.36 6.05
C GLY A 57 -8.21 -10.89 6.16
N VAL A 58 -8.41 -10.25 5.00
CA VAL A 58 -8.82 -8.84 4.89
C VAL A 58 -10.22 -8.80 4.30
N LEU A 59 -11.22 -8.34 5.08
CA LEU A 59 -12.63 -8.29 4.69
C LEU A 59 -12.86 -7.46 3.43
N ASN A 60 -12.17 -6.33 3.32
CA ASN A 60 -12.27 -5.41 2.19
C ASN A 60 -11.15 -5.62 1.15
N SER A 61 -10.65 -6.84 0.99
CA SER A 61 -9.58 -7.16 0.02
C SER A 61 -9.93 -6.73 -1.40
N SER A 62 -11.19 -6.86 -1.80
CA SER A 62 -11.69 -6.43 -3.12
C SER A 62 -11.62 -4.92 -3.40
N SER A 63 -11.42 -4.10 -2.37
CA SER A 63 -11.22 -2.65 -2.54
C SER A 63 -9.85 -2.31 -3.12
N TYR A 64 -8.92 -3.26 -3.14
CA TYR A 64 -7.58 -3.05 -3.68
C TYR A 64 -7.50 -3.53 -5.13
N PRO A 65 -7.05 -2.68 -6.06
CA PRO A 65 -6.95 -3.06 -7.47
C PRO A 65 -5.88 -4.15 -7.67
N ASN A 66 -6.15 -5.13 -8.52
CA ASN A 66 -5.21 -6.22 -8.81
C ASN A 66 -3.84 -5.72 -9.30
N ALA A 67 -3.78 -4.54 -9.90
CA ALA A 67 -2.52 -3.92 -10.31
C ALA A 67 -1.54 -3.68 -9.15
N MET A 68 -2.02 -3.57 -7.90
CA MET A 68 -1.14 -3.49 -6.72
C MET A 68 -0.41 -4.81 -6.43
N PHE A 69 -0.94 -5.93 -6.90
CA PHE A 69 -0.38 -7.28 -6.66
C PHE A 69 0.36 -7.82 -7.88
N SER A 70 0.68 -6.96 -8.82
CA SER A 70 1.44 -7.33 -10.01
C SER A 70 2.93 -7.49 -9.70
N ALA A 71 3.62 -8.25 -10.55
CA ALA A 71 5.08 -8.26 -10.57
C ALA A 71 5.61 -6.86 -10.90
N ALA A 72 6.66 -6.45 -10.20
CA ALA A 72 7.31 -5.16 -10.38
C ALA A 72 8.83 -5.37 -10.55
N PRO A 73 9.28 -5.79 -11.73
CA PRO A 73 10.68 -6.18 -11.99
C PRO A 73 11.68 -5.04 -11.81
N THR A 74 11.22 -3.79 -11.85
CA THR A 74 12.04 -2.59 -11.59
C THR A 74 12.28 -2.33 -10.11
N LEU A 75 11.53 -2.98 -9.23
CA LEU A 75 11.73 -2.88 -7.79
C LEU A 75 12.66 -3.99 -7.31
N PRO A 76 13.41 -3.78 -6.21
CA PRO A 76 14.22 -4.83 -5.61
C PRO A 76 13.39 -6.06 -5.26
N PRO A 77 13.97 -7.28 -5.27
CA PRO A 77 13.30 -8.48 -4.81
C PRO A 77 12.72 -8.31 -3.41
N CYS A 78 11.62 -8.99 -3.13
CA CYS A 78 11.01 -8.99 -1.82
C CYS A 78 11.70 -10.01 -0.90
N GLY A 79 12.39 -9.55 0.13
CA GLY A 79 13.04 -10.42 1.12
C GLY A 79 13.97 -11.46 0.49
N ALA A 80 13.87 -12.71 0.93
CA ALA A 80 14.65 -13.83 0.40
C ALA A 80 14.15 -14.36 -0.97
N ASN A 81 13.02 -13.86 -1.46
CA ASN A 81 12.47 -14.27 -2.76
C ASN A 81 13.13 -13.49 -3.89
N THR A 82 13.39 -14.16 -4.99
CA THR A 82 13.85 -13.55 -6.25
C THR A 82 12.73 -12.82 -7.00
N LYS A 83 11.49 -12.92 -6.53
CA LYS A 83 10.32 -12.29 -7.14
C LYS A 83 10.17 -10.86 -6.62
N SER A 84 9.95 -9.92 -7.54
CA SER A 84 9.64 -8.53 -7.19
C SER A 84 8.13 -8.32 -7.28
N SER A 85 7.52 -7.83 -6.22
CA SER A 85 6.11 -7.45 -6.16
C SER A 85 5.98 -5.96 -5.84
N ARG A 86 4.94 -5.34 -6.38
CA ARG A 86 4.59 -3.97 -6.02
C ARG A 86 4.16 -3.87 -4.55
N THR A 87 3.39 -4.85 -4.05
CA THR A 87 2.89 -4.83 -2.67
C THR A 87 3.66 -5.79 -1.79
N TRP A 88 4.12 -5.25 -0.67
CA TRP A 88 4.69 -5.96 0.46
C TRP A 88 3.71 -5.90 1.63
N VAL A 89 3.51 -7.04 2.31
CA VAL A 89 2.68 -7.13 3.51
C VAL A 89 3.59 -7.43 4.70
N ASP A 90 3.57 -6.57 5.71
CA ASP A 90 4.22 -6.80 7.00
C ASP A 90 3.17 -7.09 8.07
N ILE A 91 3.46 -8.04 8.95
CA ILE A 91 2.63 -8.44 10.09
C ILE A 91 3.35 -8.02 11.36
N PHE A 92 2.65 -7.29 12.23
CA PHE A 92 3.19 -6.78 13.48
C PHE A 92 2.32 -7.21 14.67
N ASP A 93 2.92 -7.38 15.83
CA ASP A 93 2.19 -7.45 17.09
C ASP A 93 1.69 -6.05 17.52
N GLN A 94 0.88 -5.99 18.57
CA GLN A 94 0.34 -4.73 19.11
C GLN A 94 1.41 -3.75 19.59
N ARG A 95 2.65 -4.21 19.82
CA ARG A 95 3.80 -3.39 20.26
C ARG A 95 4.65 -2.90 19.09
N GLY A 96 4.30 -3.30 17.86
CA GLY A 96 5.04 -2.95 16.65
C GLY A 96 6.24 -3.86 16.35
N LYS A 97 6.39 -5.00 17.04
CA LYS A 97 7.38 -6.00 16.68
C LYS A 97 6.92 -6.74 15.43
N ARG A 98 7.77 -6.77 14.41
CA ARG A 98 7.50 -7.50 13.17
C ARG A 98 7.54 -9.01 13.41
N LEU A 99 6.47 -9.70 13.04
CA LEU A 99 6.32 -11.14 13.17
C LEU A 99 6.67 -11.87 11.86
N ASN A 100 6.20 -11.34 10.74
CA ASN A 100 6.42 -11.91 9.41
C ASN A 100 6.25 -10.83 8.34
N GLY A 101 6.53 -11.18 7.09
CA GLY A 101 6.25 -10.35 5.93
C GLY A 101 6.46 -11.12 4.64
N PHE A 102 5.69 -10.76 3.62
CA PHE A 102 5.72 -11.46 2.33
C PHE A 102 5.35 -10.52 1.17
N CYS A 103 5.77 -10.93 -0.03
CA CYS A 103 5.33 -10.30 -1.27
C CYS A 103 3.92 -10.80 -1.63
N ALA A 104 2.97 -9.89 -1.78
CA ALA A 104 1.67 -10.23 -2.32
C ALA A 104 1.73 -10.18 -3.86
N LEU A 105 1.55 -11.33 -4.52
CA LEU A 105 1.61 -11.48 -5.97
C LEU A 105 0.34 -12.13 -6.49
N GLY A 106 -0.13 -11.65 -7.65
CA GLY A 106 -1.27 -12.23 -8.36
C GLY A 106 -2.53 -11.38 -8.26
N SER A 107 -3.21 -11.40 -7.13
CA SER A 107 -4.45 -10.65 -6.94
C SER A 107 -4.64 -10.21 -5.48
N SER A 108 -5.64 -9.36 -5.24
CA SER A 108 -6.06 -8.96 -3.89
C SER A 108 -6.52 -10.14 -3.02
N GLU A 109 -6.87 -11.28 -3.63
CA GLU A 109 -7.25 -12.51 -2.90
C GLU A 109 -6.12 -13.05 -2.03
N HIS A 110 -4.85 -12.76 -2.32
CA HIS A 110 -3.73 -13.09 -1.45
C HIS A 110 -3.84 -12.48 -0.05
N LEU A 111 -4.61 -11.41 0.09
CA LEU A 111 -4.92 -10.82 1.40
C LEU A 111 -5.85 -11.70 2.27
N ASN A 112 -6.40 -12.78 1.72
CA ASN A 112 -7.16 -13.78 2.47
C ASN A 112 -6.30 -14.97 2.95
N SER A 113 -4.97 -14.89 2.73
CA SER A 113 -4.01 -15.94 3.09
C SER A 113 -2.83 -15.38 3.88
N ILE A 114 -3.08 -14.43 4.75
CA ILE A 114 -2.09 -13.83 5.65
C ILE A 114 -1.85 -14.79 6.81
N TRP A 115 -0.58 -15.00 7.17
CA TRP A 115 -0.27 -15.85 8.31
C TRP A 115 1.11 -15.56 8.91
N PHE A 116 1.26 -15.89 10.17
CA PHE A 116 2.55 -16.10 10.83
C PHE A 116 2.52 -17.40 11.62
N ALA A 117 3.68 -17.89 12.01
CA ALA A 117 3.80 -19.09 12.81
C ALA A 117 4.76 -18.89 13.97
N LEU A 118 4.45 -19.56 15.08
CA LEU A 118 5.30 -19.61 16.26
C LEU A 118 5.53 -21.07 16.65
N PRO A 119 6.64 -21.39 17.35
CA PRO A 119 6.78 -22.67 18.03
C PRO A 119 5.54 -22.99 18.88
N GLU A 120 5.18 -24.27 18.98
CA GLU A 120 3.96 -24.71 19.69
C GLU A 120 3.90 -24.24 21.15
N ASP A 121 5.07 -24.14 21.79
CA ASP A 121 5.21 -23.72 23.18
C ASP A 121 5.22 -22.20 23.38
N ASP A 122 5.29 -21.42 22.30
CA ASP A 122 5.34 -19.95 22.36
C ASP A 122 3.91 -19.37 22.43
N LEU A 123 3.73 -18.40 23.34
CA LEU A 123 2.46 -17.67 23.43
C LEU A 123 2.33 -16.66 22.29
N PRO A 124 1.19 -16.69 21.55
CA PRO A 124 0.95 -15.69 20.51
C PRO A 124 0.67 -14.31 21.11
N PRO A 125 0.93 -13.23 20.36
CA PRO A 125 0.48 -11.90 20.75
C PRO A 125 -1.06 -11.87 20.78
N SER A 126 -1.66 -11.18 21.73
CA SER A 126 -3.13 -11.06 21.84
C SER A 126 -3.73 -10.34 20.64
N TRP A 127 -3.01 -9.38 20.06
CA TRP A 127 -3.45 -8.57 18.93
C TRP A 127 -2.33 -8.40 17.92
N ILE A 128 -2.72 -8.39 16.65
CA ILE A 128 -1.83 -8.07 15.54
C ILE A 128 -2.45 -7.02 14.62
N TYR A 129 -1.63 -6.39 13.80
CA TYR A 129 -2.05 -5.61 12.65
C TYR A 129 -1.13 -5.88 11.47
N ILE A 130 -1.57 -5.48 10.28
CA ILE A 130 -0.75 -5.53 9.07
C ILE A 130 -0.52 -4.14 8.50
N GLU A 131 0.56 -3.99 7.77
CA GLU A 131 0.80 -2.87 6.87
C GLU A 131 0.93 -3.38 5.44
N LEU A 132 0.08 -2.89 4.54
CA LEU A 132 0.26 -3.05 3.11
C LEU A 132 1.15 -1.91 2.61
N ASN A 133 2.31 -2.24 2.10
CA ASN A 133 3.25 -1.28 1.56
C ASN A 133 3.17 -1.31 0.03
N ASP A 134 2.57 -0.29 -0.60
CA ASP A 134 2.69 -0.06 -2.04
C ASP A 134 4.08 0.51 -2.33
N ARG A 135 4.97 -0.33 -2.78
CA ARG A 135 6.39 0.00 -2.99
C ARG A 135 6.60 0.93 -4.18
N GLN A 136 5.64 1.04 -5.08
CA GLN A 136 5.69 1.93 -6.24
C GLN A 136 5.38 3.38 -5.85
N THR A 137 4.44 3.58 -4.93
CA THR A 137 4.02 4.91 -4.47
C THR A 137 4.57 5.26 -3.09
N ALA A 138 5.25 4.34 -2.41
CA ALA A 138 5.70 4.43 -1.02
C ALA A 138 4.54 4.68 -0.03
N THR A 139 3.31 4.31 -0.42
CA THR A 139 2.12 4.47 0.42
C THR A 139 1.94 3.24 1.31
N LYS A 140 1.59 3.48 2.56
CA LYS A 140 1.30 2.44 3.55
C LYS A 140 -0.16 2.50 3.99
N TYR A 141 -0.78 1.33 4.06
CA TYR A 141 -2.15 1.17 4.55
C TYR A 141 -2.10 0.26 5.79
N LYS A 142 -2.41 0.83 6.95
CA LYS A 142 -2.36 0.11 8.23
C LYS A 142 -3.74 -0.41 8.59
N SER A 143 -3.84 -1.70 8.96
CA SER A 143 -5.12 -2.30 9.38
C SER A 143 -5.52 -1.89 10.79
N ASN A 144 -6.77 -2.25 11.17
CA ASN A 144 -7.16 -2.37 12.56
C ASN A 144 -6.30 -3.43 13.28
N LEU A 145 -6.38 -3.43 14.62
CA LEU A 145 -5.93 -4.56 15.43
C LEU A 145 -6.95 -5.70 15.29
N ALA A 146 -6.46 -6.93 15.06
CA ALA A 146 -7.25 -8.15 15.04
C ALA A 146 -6.76 -9.07 16.17
N GLU A 147 -7.71 -9.67 16.87
CA GLU A 147 -7.43 -10.61 17.95
C GLU A 147 -6.81 -11.91 17.39
N THR A 148 -5.89 -12.54 18.13
CA THR A 148 -5.21 -13.78 17.71
C THR A 148 -5.96 -15.04 18.16
N THR A 149 -6.84 -14.91 19.13
CA THR A 149 -7.63 -16.02 19.70
C THR A 149 -9.10 -15.60 19.80
N ASN A 150 -9.98 -16.54 19.50
CA ASN A 150 -11.41 -16.44 19.81
C ASN A 150 -11.67 -16.85 21.26
#